data_4c9cf6ac962a40fa8713beb5feb46930
#
_entry.id   4c9cf6ac962a40fa8713beb5feb46930
#
_cell.length_a   1.000
_cell.length_b   1.000
_cell.length_c   1.000
_cell.angle_alpha   90.00
_cell.angle_beta   90.00
_cell.angle_gamma   90.00
#
_symmetry.space_group_name_H-M   'P 1'
#
loop_
_entity.id
_entity.type
_entity.pdbx_description
1 polymer ?
#
loop_
_entity_poly.entity_id
_entity_poly.type
_entity_poly.pdbx_seq_one_letter_code
_entity_poly.pdbx_strand_id
1 'polypeptide(L)'
;MRRWIVLAALVVVTACNQSSAAATGVADVAVQSGDLPKGVQKCSSSGDIDSFLKAVKSKDPSTYSSTKAEWDKAKSHGATAAEVVFYTDSKAHCDSITNSENGDLASATYPIVINFVIKFKDQTSAEQGYTTESIFGFSESTISSSAAAGVTKGTDTGLGKNSITLLIAIANQSFFVAVWQSKTFMVILAVINIDTAQAKKIASNENSRIK
;
A
#
# COMPACT_ATOMS: atom_id res chain seq x y z
N MET A 1 0.95 -70.00 40.89
CA MET A 1 0.76 -69.50 39.51
C MET A 1 0.40 -68.01 39.57
N ARG A 2 1.37 -67.14 39.34
CA ARG A 2 1.20 -65.66 39.44
C ARG A 2 1.13 -65.10 38.01
N ARG A 3 -0.05 -64.58 37.59
CA ARG A 3 -0.25 -63.94 36.27
C ARG A 3 0.20 -62.49 36.36
N TRP A 4 1.19 -62.09 35.58
CA TRP A 4 1.62 -60.72 35.37
C TRP A 4 0.79 -60.14 34.24
N ILE A 5 0.06 -59.06 34.52
CA ILE A 5 -0.64 -58.24 33.51
C ILE A 5 0.30 -57.09 33.18
N VAL A 6 0.81 -57.06 31.96
CA VAL A 6 1.59 -55.94 31.41
C VAL A 6 0.61 -54.95 30.80
N LEU A 7 0.45 -53.80 31.43
CA LEU A 7 -0.28 -52.65 30.86
C LEU A 7 0.65 -51.92 29.89
N ALA A 8 0.36 -51.99 28.61
CA ALA A 8 0.99 -51.16 27.59
C ALA A 8 0.28 -49.79 27.55
N ALA A 9 0.97 -48.71 28.00
CA ALA A 9 0.49 -47.36 27.85
C ALA A 9 0.77 -46.84 26.44
N LEU A 10 -0.28 -46.65 25.64
CA LEU A 10 -0.20 -46.01 24.32
C LEU A 10 -0.07 -44.50 24.55
N VAL A 11 1.10 -43.93 24.32
CA VAL A 11 1.33 -42.50 24.25
C VAL A 11 0.91 -42.03 22.87
N VAL A 12 -0.27 -41.42 22.76
CA VAL A 12 -0.70 -40.72 21.54
C VAL A 12 -0.01 -39.37 21.51
N VAL A 13 1.06 -39.24 20.71
CA VAL A 13 1.69 -37.96 20.41
C VAL A 13 0.82 -37.24 19.37
N THR A 14 -0.08 -36.36 19.84
CA THR A 14 -0.77 -35.41 18.97
C THR A 14 0.27 -34.38 18.50
N ALA A 15 0.82 -34.59 17.29
CA ALA A 15 1.57 -33.56 16.59
C ALA A 15 0.60 -32.43 16.24
N CYS A 16 0.62 -31.34 17.03
CA CYS A 16 0.03 -30.06 16.62
C CYS A 16 0.77 -29.59 15.37
N ASN A 17 0.18 -29.82 14.21
CA ASN A 17 0.54 -29.13 12.98
C ASN A 17 0.19 -27.65 13.17
N GLN A 18 1.10 -26.86 13.75
CA GLN A 18 1.07 -25.42 13.62
C GLN A 18 1.42 -25.11 12.16
N SER A 19 0.39 -25.02 11.32
CA SER A 19 0.51 -24.32 10.04
C SER A 19 0.82 -22.87 10.40
N SER A 20 2.11 -22.50 10.35
CA SER A 20 2.52 -21.11 10.38
C SER A 20 1.84 -20.43 9.18
N ALA A 21 0.81 -19.62 9.46
CA ALA A 21 0.24 -18.79 8.41
C ALA A 21 1.39 -18.00 7.77
N ALA A 22 1.58 -18.16 6.46
CA ALA A 22 2.61 -17.44 5.74
C ALA A 22 2.46 -15.95 6.05
N ALA A 23 3.57 -15.30 6.41
CA ALA A 23 3.53 -13.88 6.72
C ALA A 23 3.03 -13.11 5.49
N THR A 24 2.01 -12.27 5.67
CA THR A 24 1.43 -11.46 4.59
C THR A 24 2.53 -10.67 3.87
N GLY A 25 2.60 -10.80 2.56
CA GLY A 25 3.53 -10.06 1.70
C GLY A 25 3.00 -8.68 1.34
N VAL A 26 3.87 -7.79 0.85
CA VAL A 26 3.46 -6.45 0.38
C VAL A 26 2.51 -6.53 -0.82
N ALA A 27 2.75 -7.48 -1.74
CA ALA A 27 1.89 -7.72 -2.89
C ALA A 27 0.49 -8.24 -2.52
N ASP A 28 0.38 -9.00 -1.40
CA ASP A 28 -0.91 -9.50 -0.90
C ASP A 28 -1.76 -8.39 -0.30
N VAL A 29 -1.10 -7.37 0.30
CA VAL A 29 -1.76 -6.19 0.89
C VAL A 29 -2.18 -5.22 -0.18
N ALA A 30 -1.33 -4.93 -1.17
CA ALA A 30 -1.55 -3.91 -2.20
C ALA A 30 -2.92 -4.03 -2.88
N VAL A 31 -3.42 -2.91 -3.41
CA VAL A 31 -4.67 -2.86 -4.17
C VAL A 31 -4.72 -3.97 -5.23
N GLN A 32 -5.82 -4.71 -5.26
CA GLN A 32 -6.07 -5.79 -6.20
C GLN A 32 -7.08 -5.35 -7.27
N SER A 33 -7.03 -5.96 -8.45
CA SER A 33 -7.99 -5.64 -9.53
C SER A 33 -9.44 -5.82 -9.12
N GLY A 34 -9.73 -6.75 -8.18
CA GLY A 34 -11.08 -6.97 -7.64
C GLY A 34 -11.61 -5.84 -6.74
N ASP A 35 -10.74 -4.93 -6.27
CA ASP A 35 -11.13 -3.76 -5.48
C ASP A 35 -11.65 -2.62 -6.36
N LEU A 36 -11.38 -2.67 -7.67
CA LEU A 36 -11.49 -1.56 -8.60
C LEU A 36 -12.77 -1.62 -9.43
N PRO A 37 -13.25 -0.48 -9.96
CA PRO A 37 -14.30 -0.45 -10.94
C PRO A 37 -13.93 -1.25 -12.20
N LYS A 38 -14.96 -1.74 -12.92
CA LYS A 38 -14.75 -2.38 -14.22
C LYS A 38 -14.07 -1.42 -15.19
N GLY A 39 -13.16 -1.94 -16.00
CA GLY A 39 -12.43 -1.17 -17.01
C GLY A 39 -11.11 -0.58 -16.52
N VAL A 40 -10.80 -0.69 -15.23
CA VAL A 40 -9.50 -0.28 -14.68
C VAL A 40 -8.54 -1.49 -14.67
N GLN A 41 -7.34 -1.31 -15.19
CA GLN A 41 -6.34 -2.37 -15.38
C GLN A 41 -5.00 -2.02 -14.73
N LYS A 42 -4.24 -3.02 -14.30
CA LYS A 42 -2.91 -2.86 -13.72
C LYS A 42 -1.90 -2.45 -14.78
N CYS A 43 -1.10 -1.43 -14.50
CA CYS A 43 -0.01 -1.00 -15.36
C CYS A 43 1.20 -1.95 -15.27
N SER A 44 1.91 -2.13 -16.37
CA SER A 44 3.08 -3.01 -16.45
C SER A 44 4.29 -2.52 -15.65
N SER A 45 4.32 -1.25 -15.24
CA SER A 45 5.33 -0.67 -14.34
C SER A 45 5.11 -1.03 -12.87
N SER A 46 3.99 -1.69 -12.55
CA SER A 46 3.68 -2.13 -11.19
C SER A 46 4.49 -3.37 -10.80
N GLY A 47 4.89 -3.47 -9.54
CA GLY A 47 5.60 -4.61 -8.98
C GLY A 47 6.32 -4.26 -7.68
N ASP A 48 7.23 -5.13 -7.25
CA ASP A 48 8.13 -4.80 -6.15
C ASP A 48 8.94 -3.53 -6.46
N ILE A 49 9.43 -2.87 -5.42
CA ILE A 49 10.10 -1.56 -5.54
C ILE A 49 11.31 -1.59 -6.48
N ASP A 50 12.08 -2.67 -6.52
CA ASP A 50 13.27 -2.77 -7.37
C ASP A 50 12.87 -2.92 -8.84
N SER A 51 11.81 -3.69 -9.13
CA SER A 51 11.20 -3.83 -10.46
C SER A 51 10.64 -2.50 -10.94
N PHE A 52 9.93 -1.77 -10.07
CA PHE A 52 9.44 -0.43 -10.38
C PHE A 52 10.59 0.55 -10.71
N LEU A 53 11.59 0.65 -9.84
CA LEU A 53 12.75 1.51 -10.04
C LEU A 53 13.47 1.20 -11.36
N LYS A 54 13.61 -0.09 -11.70
CA LYS A 54 14.18 -0.51 -12.98
C LYS A 54 13.32 -0.04 -14.16
N ALA A 55 12.00 -0.13 -14.05
CA ALA A 55 11.07 0.24 -15.12
C ALA A 55 11.06 1.75 -15.39
N VAL A 56 11.19 2.60 -14.36
CA VAL A 56 11.16 4.07 -14.51
C VAL A 56 12.51 4.69 -14.79
N LYS A 57 13.61 4.00 -14.51
CA LYS A 57 14.98 4.55 -14.60
C LYS A 57 15.30 5.28 -15.88
N SER A 58 14.86 4.74 -17.03
CA SER A 58 15.11 5.33 -18.35
C SER A 58 13.97 6.21 -18.85
N LYS A 59 12.76 6.02 -18.33
CA LYS A 59 11.56 6.73 -18.77
C LYS A 59 11.35 8.02 -18.01
N ASP A 60 11.62 8.00 -16.71
CA ASP A 60 11.47 9.12 -15.78
C ASP A 60 12.63 9.13 -14.77
N PRO A 61 13.80 9.67 -15.14
CA PRO A 61 14.96 9.75 -14.24
C PRO A 61 14.69 10.56 -12.97
N SER A 62 13.78 11.51 -13.00
CA SER A 62 13.41 12.32 -11.84
C SER A 62 12.66 11.47 -10.80
N THR A 63 11.59 10.78 -11.23
CA THR A 63 10.85 9.84 -10.38
C THR A 63 11.76 8.70 -9.88
N TYR A 64 12.65 8.18 -10.74
CA TYR A 64 13.63 7.18 -10.29
C TYR A 64 14.51 7.71 -9.16
N SER A 65 15.08 8.90 -9.30
CA SER A 65 16.03 9.45 -8.33
C SER A 65 15.34 9.75 -6.99
N SER A 66 14.17 10.38 -7.02
CA SER A 66 13.40 10.71 -5.81
C SER A 66 12.91 9.46 -5.08
N THR A 67 12.26 8.54 -5.81
CA THR A 67 11.74 7.30 -5.19
C THR A 67 12.86 6.42 -4.64
N LYS A 68 14.00 6.36 -5.36
CA LYS A 68 15.17 5.61 -4.85
C LYS A 68 15.70 6.22 -3.54
N ALA A 69 15.80 7.54 -3.46
CA ALA A 69 16.26 8.21 -2.24
C ALA A 69 15.29 7.99 -1.06
N GLU A 70 13.98 8.10 -1.32
CA GLU A 70 12.94 7.83 -0.32
C GLU A 70 12.97 6.36 0.13
N TRP A 71 13.15 5.40 -0.80
CA TRP A 71 13.28 3.99 -0.48
C TRP A 71 14.54 3.68 0.34
N ASP A 72 15.69 4.26 -0.03
CA ASP A 72 16.95 4.09 0.73
C ASP A 72 16.81 4.66 2.15
N LYS A 73 16.10 5.78 2.31
CA LYS A 73 15.75 6.34 3.61
C LYS A 73 14.85 5.39 4.41
N ALA A 74 13.77 4.89 3.82
CA ALA A 74 12.85 3.95 4.47
C ALA A 74 13.57 2.67 4.93
N LYS A 75 14.51 2.14 4.11
CA LYS A 75 15.36 1.01 4.51
C LYS A 75 16.21 1.32 5.74
N SER A 76 16.77 2.53 5.84
CA SER A 76 17.54 2.93 7.02
C SER A 76 16.70 2.99 8.29
N HIS A 77 15.38 3.16 8.15
CA HIS A 77 14.40 3.12 9.25
C HIS A 77 13.75 1.75 9.44
N GLY A 78 14.23 0.73 8.75
CA GLY A 78 13.83 -0.66 8.96
C GLY A 78 12.77 -1.18 7.98
N ALA A 79 12.53 -0.50 6.84
CA ALA A 79 11.75 -1.08 5.76
C ALA A 79 12.46 -2.31 5.16
N THR A 80 11.71 -3.36 4.88
CA THR A 80 12.22 -4.66 4.41
C THR A 80 11.73 -5.05 3.02
N ALA A 81 10.56 -4.56 2.63
CA ALA A 81 9.96 -4.79 1.31
C ALA A 81 8.99 -3.67 0.97
N ALA A 82 8.81 -3.40 -0.31
CA ALA A 82 7.74 -2.53 -0.79
C ALA A 82 7.17 -3.01 -2.13
N GLU A 83 5.90 -2.72 -2.34
CA GLU A 83 5.16 -2.94 -3.59
C GLU A 83 4.62 -1.60 -4.09
N VAL A 84 4.70 -1.40 -5.41
CA VAL A 84 4.20 -0.21 -6.10
C VAL A 84 3.18 -0.66 -7.13
N VAL A 85 1.97 -0.14 -7.07
CA VAL A 85 0.93 -0.53 -8.03
C VAL A 85 0.29 0.70 -8.64
N PHE A 86 0.19 0.68 -9.96
CA PHE A 86 -0.55 1.67 -10.73
C PHE A 86 -1.69 1.00 -11.48
N TYR A 87 -2.85 1.64 -11.46
CA TYR A 87 -3.99 1.23 -12.25
C TYR A 87 -4.58 2.43 -12.98
N THR A 88 -5.04 2.19 -14.20
CA THR A 88 -5.79 3.15 -15.01
C THR A 88 -6.64 2.40 -16.05
N ASP A 89 -7.39 3.13 -16.88
CA ASP A 89 -8.33 2.54 -17.83
C ASP A 89 -7.70 2.04 -19.15
N SER A 90 -6.45 2.43 -19.45
CA SER A 90 -5.82 2.05 -20.71
C SER A 90 -4.29 1.91 -20.61
N LYS A 91 -3.70 1.14 -21.54
CA LYS A 91 -2.25 1.06 -21.67
C LYS A 91 -1.63 2.43 -21.99
N ALA A 92 -2.29 3.24 -22.82
CA ALA A 92 -1.77 4.57 -23.17
C ALA A 92 -1.69 5.47 -21.93
N HIS A 93 -2.69 5.43 -21.06
CA HIS A 93 -2.66 6.18 -19.79
C HIS A 93 -1.64 5.60 -18.80
N CYS A 94 -1.40 4.27 -18.79
CA CYS A 94 -0.29 3.69 -18.02
C CYS A 94 1.07 4.25 -18.46
N ASP A 95 1.28 4.34 -19.78
CA ASP A 95 2.52 4.89 -20.33
C ASP A 95 2.65 6.40 -20.02
N SER A 96 1.53 7.14 -20.01
CA SER A 96 1.49 8.57 -19.63
C SER A 96 1.86 8.82 -18.17
N ILE A 97 1.32 8.03 -17.25
CA ILE A 97 1.60 8.16 -15.80
C ILE A 97 3.10 7.95 -15.49
N THR A 98 3.77 7.08 -16.24
CA THR A 98 5.17 6.71 -16.02
C THR A 98 6.16 7.46 -16.94
N ASN A 99 5.70 8.48 -17.65
CA ASN A 99 6.53 9.30 -18.52
C ASN A 99 6.51 10.76 -18.03
N SER A 100 7.66 11.27 -17.58
CA SER A 100 7.79 12.65 -17.05
C SER A 100 7.36 13.74 -18.02
N GLU A 101 7.44 13.49 -19.33
CA GLU A 101 7.05 14.48 -20.36
C GLU A 101 5.52 14.66 -20.45
N ASN A 102 4.73 13.69 -19.96
CA ASN A 102 3.27 13.67 -20.07
C ASN A 102 2.55 13.42 -18.73
N GLY A 103 3.29 13.34 -17.63
CA GLY A 103 2.80 12.88 -16.33
C GLY A 103 2.07 13.93 -15.48
N ASP A 104 1.28 14.83 -16.07
CA ASP A 104 0.48 15.76 -15.28
C ASP A 104 -0.76 15.06 -14.70
N LEU A 105 -0.59 14.48 -13.50
CA LEU A 105 -1.68 13.86 -12.76
C LEU A 105 -2.78 14.85 -12.40
N ALA A 106 -2.46 16.13 -12.30
CA ALA A 106 -3.40 17.19 -11.93
C ALA A 106 -4.38 17.53 -13.07
N SER A 107 -4.04 17.17 -14.32
CA SER A 107 -4.89 17.38 -15.50
C SER A 107 -5.58 16.10 -16.00
N ALA A 108 -5.31 14.95 -15.39
CA ALA A 108 -5.85 13.67 -15.82
C ALA A 108 -7.38 13.63 -15.70
N THR A 109 -8.08 13.27 -16.79
CA THR A 109 -9.53 13.12 -16.82
C THR A 109 -10.01 11.67 -16.70
N TYR A 110 -9.09 10.73 -16.58
CA TYR A 110 -9.29 9.29 -16.50
C TYR A 110 -9.01 8.76 -15.08
N PRO A 111 -9.52 7.58 -14.70
CA PRO A 111 -9.28 7.01 -13.39
C PRO A 111 -7.83 6.63 -13.19
N ILE A 112 -7.27 6.98 -12.04
CA ILE A 112 -5.90 6.60 -11.65
C ILE A 112 -5.93 6.08 -10.22
N VAL A 113 -5.23 4.98 -9.97
CA VAL A 113 -4.91 4.50 -8.64
C VAL A 113 -3.41 4.33 -8.54
N ILE A 114 -2.82 4.96 -7.55
CA ILE A 114 -1.40 4.86 -7.16
C ILE A 114 -1.37 4.31 -5.76
N ASN A 115 -0.69 3.18 -5.57
CA ASN A 115 -0.61 2.54 -4.29
C ASN A 115 0.82 2.13 -3.97
N PHE A 116 1.26 2.46 -2.77
CA PHE A 116 2.52 2.05 -2.17
C PHE A 116 2.26 1.30 -0.89
N VAL A 117 2.81 0.10 -0.79
CA VAL A 117 2.78 -0.71 0.43
C VAL A 117 4.20 -0.95 0.88
N ILE A 118 4.54 -0.52 2.08
CA ILE A 118 5.87 -0.71 2.68
C ILE A 118 5.73 -1.63 3.89
N LYS A 119 6.53 -2.66 3.96
CA LYS A 119 6.66 -3.54 5.13
C LYS A 119 7.91 -3.20 5.90
N PHE A 120 7.77 -3.01 7.19
CA PHE A 120 8.88 -2.79 8.12
C PHE A 120 9.19 -4.07 8.91
N LYS A 121 10.38 -4.12 9.50
CA LYS A 121 10.85 -5.24 10.32
C LYS A 121 9.98 -5.49 11.56
N ASP A 122 9.40 -4.42 12.12
CA ASP A 122 8.56 -4.44 13.32
C ASP A 122 7.54 -3.28 13.32
N GLN A 123 6.57 -3.34 14.23
CA GLN A 123 5.51 -2.34 14.33
C GLN A 123 6.05 -0.96 14.74
N THR A 124 7.05 -0.88 15.61
CA THR A 124 7.64 0.40 16.04
C THR A 124 8.27 1.12 14.87
N SER A 125 9.01 0.40 14.02
CA SER A 125 9.58 0.95 12.79
C SER A 125 8.49 1.41 11.82
N ALA A 126 7.37 0.69 11.71
CA ALA A 126 6.24 1.10 10.87
C ALA A 126 5.52 2.35 11.42
N GLU A 127 5.34 2.45 12.74
CA GLU A 127 4.79 3.65 13.40
C GLU A 127 5.70 4.88 13.19
N GLN A 128 7.01 4.70 13.28
CA GLN A 128 7.97 5.75 12.94
C GLN A 128 7.88 6.12 11.45
N GLY A 129 7.83 5.13 10.56
CA GLY A 129 7.67 5.34 9.11
C GLY A 129 6.45 6.18 8.78
N TYR A 130 5.31 5.93 9.41
CA TYR A 130 4.08 6.72 9.21
C TYR A 130 4.28 8.23 9.43
N THR A 131 5.13 8.61 10.39
CA THR A 131 5.40 10.01 10.72
C THR A 131 6.58 10.62 9.97
N THR A 132 7.50 9.81 9.43
CA THR A 132 8.78 10.29 8.86
C THR A 132 8.94 10.04 7.37
N GLU A 133 8.25 9.03 6.81
CA GLU A 133 8.41 8.69 5.40
C GLU A 133 7.47 9.49 4.51
N SER A 134 8.00 9.84 3.35
CA SER A 134 7.26 10.45 2.26
C SER A 134 7.55 9.65 0.99
N ILE A 135 6.54 9.29 0.24
CA ILE A 135 6.68 8.63 -1.06
C ILE A 135 5.83 9.38 -2.07
N PHE A 136 6.41 9.75 -3.20
CA PHE A 136 5.75 10.59 -4.21
C PHE A 136 5.19 11.91 -3.66
N GLY A 137 5.87 12.47 -2.65
CA GLY A 137 5.40 13.68 -1.99
C GLY A 137 4.22 13.47 -1.03
N PHE A 138 3.69 12.26 -0.90
CA PHE A 138 2.63 11.95 0.05
C PHE A 138 3.21 11.47 1.38
N SER A 139 2.84 12.16 2.45
CA SER A 139 3.16 11.81 3.84
C SER A 139 2.05 12.28 4.77
N GLU A 140 2.05 11.78 6.01
CA GLU A 140 1.14 12.30 7.05
C GLU A 140 1.33 13.82 7.20
N SER A 141 2.58 14.30 7.25
CA SER A 141 2.88 15.72 7.45
C SER A 141 2.45 16.61 6.28
N THR A 142 2.64 16.17 5.03
CA THR A 142 2.20 16.95 3.85
C THR A 142 0.67 17.06 3.79
N ILE A 143 -0.05 15.99 4.10
CA ILE A 143 -1.51 16.00 4.16
C ILE A 143 -1.99 16.87 5.35
N SER A 144 -1.37 16.71 6.53
CA SER A 144 -1.71 17.50 7.74
C SER A 144 -1.52 18.99 7.56
N SER A 145 -0.48 19.40 6.86
CA SER A 145 -0.17 20.82 6.60
C SER A 145 -0.99 21.40 5.46
N SER A 146 -1.68 20.57 4.68
CA SER A 146 -2.59 21.08 3.67
C SER A 146 -3.77 21.81 4.35
N ALA A 147 -4.01 23.06 3.99
CA ALA A 147 -5.18 23.83 4.47
C ALA A 147 -6.51 23.34 3.87
N ALA A 148 -6.55 22.13 3.31
CA ALA A 148 -7.69 21.58 2.62
C ALA A 148 -8.79 21.15 3.61
N ALA A 149 -10.02 21.56 3.35
CA ALA A 149 -11.18 21.25 4.19
C ALA A 149 -11.55 19.74 4.27
N GLY A 150 -10.92 18.90 3.46
CA GLY A 150 -11.25 17.47 3.34
C GLY A 150 -10.33 16.53 4.13
N VAL A 151 -9.55 17.02 5.09
CA VAL A 151 -8.65 16.19 5.90
C VAL A 151 -9.41 15.50 7.03
N THR A 152 -9.22 14.18 7.16
CA THR A 152 -9.71 13.37 8.29
C THR A 152 -8.54 12.59 8.88
N LYS A 153 -8.47 12.44 10.22
CA LYS A 153 -7.35 11.79 10.92
C LYS A 153 -7.81 10.72 11.89
N GLY A 154 -6.89 9.78 12.16
CA GLY A 154 -7.06 8.77 13.17
C GLY A 154 -8.24 7.83 12.89
N THR A 155 -8.90 7.38 13.93
CA THR A 155 -10.00 6.40 13.85
C THR A 155 -11.16 6.82 12.95
N ASP A 156 -11.37 8.11 12.76
CA ASP A 156 -12.46 8.66 11.95
C ASP A 156 -12.26 8.39 10.43
N THR A 157 -11.03 8.03 10.02
CA THR A 157 -10.76 7.57 8.64
C THR A 157 -11.32 6.18 8.35
N GLY A 158 -11.56 5.37 9.39
CA GLY A 158 -11.87 3.93 9.29
C GLY A 158 -10.65 3.03 9.04
N LEU A 159 -9.41 3.59 9.01
CA LEU A 159 -8.17 2.86 8.70
C LEU A 159 -7.28 2.61 9.94
N GLY A 160 -7.67 3.11 11.10
CA GLY A 160 -6.97 2.93 12.37
C GLY A 160 -6.45 4.23 12.98
N LYS A 161 -5.77 4.14 14.13
CA LYS A 161 -5.31 5.32 14.88
C LYS A 161 -4.23 6.14 14.16
N ASN A 162 -3.33 5.45 13.47
CA ASN A 162 -2.24 6.05 12.69
C ASN A 162 -2.68 6.14 11.24
N SER A 163 -3.58 7.06 10.93
CA SER A 163 -4.09 7.24 9.58
C SER A 163 -4.52 8.68 9.33
N ILE A 164 -4.39 9.11 8.09
CA ILE A 164 -4.87 10.38 7.60
C ILE A 164 -5.42 10.20 6.20
N THR A 165 -6.52 10.87 5.89
CA THR A 165 -7.08 10.93 4.56
C THR A 165 -7.31 12.37 4.14
N LEU A 166 -7.18 12.62 2.85
CA LEU A 166 -7.49 13.90 2.20
C LEU A 166 -8.47 13.64 1.07
N LEU A 167 -9.55 14.40 1.05
CA LEU A 167 -10.52 14.42 -0.04
C LEU A 167 -10.57 15.82 -0.63
N ILE A 168 -10.24 15.94 -1.90
CA ILE A 168 -10.28 17.21 -2.63
C ILE A 168 -11.10 17.04 -3.91
N ALA A 169 -11.96 17.99 -4.21
CA ALA A 169 -12.58 18.16 -5.51
C ALA A 169 -12.04 19.45 -6.15
N ILE A 170 -11.40 19.34 -7.30
CA ILE A 170 -10.85 20.46 -8.05
C ILE A 170 -11.44 20.41 -9.46
N ALA A 171 -12.21 21.43 -9.83
CA ALA A 171 -12.95 21.45 -11.09
C ALA A 171 -13.80 20.17 -11.25
N ASN A 172 -13.51 19.35 -12.26
CA ASN A 172 -14.21 18.10 -12.53
C ASN A 172 -13.46 16.86 -12.04
N GLN A 173 -12.41 17.03 -11.21
CA GLN A 173 -11.60 15.94 -10.70
C GLN A 173 -11.86 15.69 -9.22
N SER A 174 -11.86 14.43 -8.82
CA SER A 174 -11.86 14.01 -7.43
C SER A 174 -10.54 13.37 -7.05
N PHE A 175 -9.97 13.79 -5.93
CA PHE A 175 -8.74 13.25 -5.37
C PHE A 175 -9.04 12.69 -3.98
N PHE A 176 -8.74 11.44 -3.78
CA PHE A 176 -8.71 10.81 -2.47
C PHE A 176 -7.30 10.31 -2.22
N VAL A 177 -6.68 10.78 -1.14
CA VAL A 177 -5.37 10.32 -0.69
C VAL A 177 -5.52 9.78 0.71
N ALA A 178 -4.93 8.63 0.98
CA ALA A 178 -4.87 8.02 2.30
C ALA A 178 -3.45 7.57 2.62
N VAL A 179 -2.99 7.87 3.83
CA VAL A 179 -1.75 7.34 4.40
C VAL A 179 -2.10 6.71 5.74
N TRP A 180 -1.71 5.45 5.94
CA TRP A 180 -1.95 4.78 7.22
C TRP A 180 -0.89 3.74 7.55
N GLN A 181 -0.78 3.47 8.83
CA GLN A 181 0.02 2.38 9.36
C GLN A 181 -0.90 1.37 10.07
N SER A 182 -0.68 0.10 9.78
CA SER A 182 -1.33 -1.01 10.46
C SER A 182 -0.33 -2.14 10.64
N LYS A 183 -0.13 -2.60 11.89
CA LYS A 183 0.88 -3.60 12.26
C LYS A 183 2.28 -3.20 11.75
N THR A 184 2.89 -4.02 10.91
CA THR A 184 4.23 -3.78 10.31
C THR A 184 4.17 -3.09 8.96
N PHE A 185 3.00 -2.66 8.51
CA PHE A 185 2.82 -2.05 7.20
C PHE A 185 2.53 -0.55 7.31
N MET A 186 3.08 0.22 6.39
CA MET A 186 2.66 1.57 6.04
C MET A 186 2.14 1.54 4.61
N VAL A 187 1.02 2.21 4.38
CA VAL A 187 0.38 2.26 3.07
C VAL A 187 0.13 3.70 2.67
N ILE A 188 0.37 4.00 1.40
CA ILE A 188 0.02 5.24 0.75
C ILE A 188 -0.86 4.88 -0.45
N LEU A 189 -2.05 5.46 -0.51
CA LEU A 189 -3.00 5.27 -1.58
C LEU A 189 -3.48 6.62 -2.10
N ALA A 190 -3.33 6.85 -3.40
CA ALA A 190 -3.94 7.97 -4.11
C ALA A 190 -4.92 7.44 -5.17
N VAL A 191 -6.13 7.96 -5.14
CA VAL A 191 -7.21 7.59 -6.08
C VAL A 191 -7.74 8.87 -6.72
N ILE A 192 -7.70 8.93 -8.05
CA ILE A 192 -8.07 10.11 -8.83
C ILE A 192 -9.19 9.71 -9.78
N ASN A 193 -10.23 10.54 -9.89
CA ASN A 193 -11.37 10.36 -10.79
C ASN A 193 -12.12 9.03 -10.60
N ILE A 194 -12.13 8.52 -9.38
CA ILE A 194 -13.01 7.43 -8.93
C ILE A 194 -13.89 8.00 -7.83
N ASP A 195 -15.15 7.56 -7.80
CA ASP A 195 -16.11 7.99 -6.77
C ASP A 195 -15.55 7.82 -5.35
N THR A 196 -15.83 8.80 -4.49
CA THR A 196 -15.29 8.85 -3.12
C THR A 196 -15.66 7.63 -2.28
N ALA A 197 -16.89 7.12 -2.41
CA ALA A 197 -17.31 5.95 -1.65
C ALA A 197 -16.54 4.71 -2.12
N GLN A 198 -16.30 4.59 -3.42
CA GLN A 198 -15.47 3.53 -3.99
C GLN A 198 -14.00 3.67 -3.56
N ALA A 199 -13.45 4.89 -3.55
CA ALA A 199 -12.07 5.13 -3.11
C ALA A 199 -11.86 4.73 -1.63
N LYS A 200 -12.81 5.10 -0.75
CA LYS A 200 -12.81 4.67 0.66
C LYS A 200 -12.93 3.15 0.79
N LYS A 201 -13.74 2.49 -0.06
CA LYS A 201 -13.87 1.04 -0.07
C LYS A 201 -12.58 0.35 -0.51
N ILE A 202 -11.86 0.88 -1.50
CA ILE A 202 -10.53 0.39 -1.91
C ILE A 202 -9.58 0.41 -0.71
N ALA A 203 -9.46 1.55 -0.01
CA ALA A 203 -8.62 1.68 1.19
C ALA A 203 -9.01 0.69 2.30
N SER A 204 -10.30 0.53 2.57
CA SER A 204 -10.82 -0.40 3.57
C SER A 204 -10.51 -1.86 3.22
N ASN A 205 -10.70 -2.27 1.96
CA ASN A 205 -10.39 -3.61 1.48
C ASN A 205 -8.89 -3.91 1.64
N GLU A 206 -8.04 -2.95 1.25
CA GLU A 206 -6.59 -3.06 1.39
C GLU A 206 -6.17 -3.20 2.86
N ASN A 207 -6.69 -2.34 3.75
CA ASN A 207 -6.41 -2.41 5.19
C ASN A 207 -6.85 -3.75 5.80
N SER A 208 -7.95 -4.34 5.35
CA SER A 208 -8.46 -5.64 5.82
C SER A 208 -7.53 -6.83 5.52
N ARG A 209 -6.65 -6.69 4.53
CA ARG A 209 -5.65 -7.71 4.15
C ARG A 209 -4.40 -7.70 5.04
N ILE A 210 -4.20 -6.67 5.84
CA ILE A 210 -3.08 -6.59 6.80
C ILE A 210 -3.42 -7.47 8.02
N LYS A 211 -2.86 -8.68 8.05
CA LYS A 211 -3.10 -9.71 9.08
C LYS A 211 -1.98 -9.76 10.11
#